data_cb58d173246dd9618a6a32002dce41f3
#
_entry.id   cb58d173246dd9618a6a32002dce41f3
#
_cell.length_a   1.000
_cell.length_b   1.000
_cell.length_c   1.000
_cell.angle_alpha   90.00
_cell.angle_beta   90.00
_cell.angle_gamma   90.00
#
_symmetry.space_group_name_H-M   'P 1'
#
loop_
_entity.id
_entity.type
_entity.pdbx_description
1 polymer ?
#
loop_
_entity_poly.entity_id
_entity_poly.type
_entity_poly.pdbx_seq_one_letter_code
_entity_poly.pdbx_strand_id
1 'polypeptide(L)'
;MNFAEAADGVELAWTSEGEGEPMLLIAGQATSMDGWGPTAELLSRYYRVIRFDHRGIGHSGRGDAERYTTRRLANDAAAVLSAAGAESAHVYGHSMGGRIGQWLAIDEPQRVRTLILAATSGGRMPDSAAEPDSAAEPDKAALDALVSGDLARLEPLFFDSEWARNNLEATHTFFNSRASAWAKARHFRASREHDAWSELGAITAPTLILHGTEDRLTPLPNALLLRGHIARSVLVRVPGAGHGLHLDHPGTVEWIRQFIARRSG
;
A
#
# COMPACT_ATOMS: atom_id res chain seq x y z
N MET A 1 13.33 10.68 -13.68
CA MET A 1 11.98 10.96 -13.16
C MET A 1 11.08 11.31 -14.32
N ASN A 2 9.88 10.76 -14.34
CA ASN A 2 8.86 10.96 -15.36
C ASN A 2 7.60 11.51 -14.70
N PHE A 3 6.63 12.00 -15.51
CA PHE A 3 5.35 12.50 -15.02
C PHE A 3 4.20 11.85 -15.79
N ALA A 4 3.14 11.53 -15.07
CA ALA A 4 1.85 11.11 -15.61
C ALA A 4 0.82 12.18 -15.29
N GLU A 5 -0.11 12.44 -16.20
CA GLU A 5 -1.20 13.38 -15.98
C GLU A 5 -2.44 12.62 -15.50
N ALA A 6 -2.93 12.96 -14.32
CA ALA A 6 -4.21 12.48 -13.82
C ALA A 6 -5.37 13.15 -14.58
N ALA A 7 -6.57 12.55 -14.51
CA ALA A 7 -7.76 13.05 -15.24
C ALA A 7 -8.16 14.50 -14.94
N ASP A 8 -7.68 15.05 -13.83
CA ASP A 8 -7.90 16.43 -13.40
C ASP A 8 -6.67 17.34 -13.63
N GLY A 9 -5.72 16.90 -14.47
CA GLY A 9 -4.53 17.69 -14.84
C GLY A 9 -3.42 17.70 -13.79
N VAL A 10 -3.52 16.90 -12.72
CA VAL A 10 -2.45 16.79 -11.71
C VAL A 10 -1.30 15.96 -12.26
N GLU A 11 -0.10 16.50 -12.22
CA GLU A 11 1.12 15.78 -12.58
C GLU A 11 1.54 14.86 -11.43
N LEU A 12 1.73 13.58 -11.75
CA LEU A 12 2.15 12.52 -10.84
C LEU A 12 3.55 12.06 -11.19
N ALA A 13 4.50 12.32 -10.32
CA ALA A 13 5.89 11.91 -10.49
C ALA A 13 6.04 10.41 -10.31
N TRP A 14 6.75 9.76 -11.24
CA TRP A 14 7.00 8.33 -11.19
C TRP A 14 8.39 7.97 -11.72
N THR A 15 8.85 6.79 -11.35
CA THR A 15 10.09 6.18 -11.85
C THR A 15 9.85 4.72 -12.23
N SER A 16 10.73 4.18 -13.08
CA SER A 16 10.78 2.75 -13.37
C SER A 16 12.21 2.26 -13.33
N GLU A 17 12.42 1.06 -12.77
CA GLU A 17 13.70 0.39 -12.67
C GLU A 17 13.54 -1.12 -12.88
N GLY A 18 14.61 -1.80 -13.35
CA GLY A 18 14.56 -3.22 -13.69
C GLY A 18 13.87 -3.48 -15.03
N GLU A 19 13.78 -4.76 -15.37
CA GLU A 19 13.21 -5.26 -16.63
C GLU A 19 12.21 -6.38 -16.36
N GLY A 20 11.45 -6.79 -17.39
CA GLY A 20 10.47 -7.88 -17.30
C GLY A 20 9.04 -7.43 -17.10
N GLU A 21 8.22 -8.24 -16.41
CA GLU A 21 6.80 -7.95 -16.21
C GLU A 21 6.62 -6.71 -15.32
N PRO A 22 5.67 -5.81 -15.65
CA PRO A 22 5.43 -4.62 -14.84
C PRO A 22 4.94 -4.97 -13.45
N MET A 23 5.52 -4.28 -12.43
CA MET A 23 5.05 -4.31 -11.05
C MET A 23 4.87 -2.88 -10.54
N LEU A 24 3.64 -2.51 -10.20
CA LEU A 24 3.31 -1.20 -9.63
C LEU A 24 3.38 -1.27 -8.10
N LEU A 25 4.19 -0.42 -7.50
CA LEU A 25 4.27 -0.23 -6.05
C LEU A 25 3.45 0.99 -5.64
N ILE A 26 2.46 0.78 -4.78
CA ILE A 26 1.56 1.82 -4.26
C ILE A 26 1.88 2.05 -2.78
N ALA A 27 2.46 3.20 -2.48
CA ALA A 27 2.93 3.54 -1.14
C ALA A 27 1.78 3.75 -0.13
N GLY A 28 2.12 3.67 1.14
CA GLY A 28 1.21 3.96 2.23
C GLY A 28 0.85 5.43 2.37
N GLN A 29 0.08 5.73 3.41
CA GLN A 29 -0.36 7.09 3.73
C GLN A 29 0.85 8.00 3.96
N ALA A 30 0.87 9.13 3.25
CA ALA A 30 1.90 10.15 3.39
C ALA A 30 3.35 9.64 3.21
N THR A 31 3.54 8.54 2.50
CA THR A 31 4.85 7.97 2.17
C THR A 31 5.15 8.25 0.70
N SER A 32 6.38 8.69 0.38
CA SER A 32 6.83 8.90 -0.99
C SER A 32 7.24 7.58 -1.66
N MET A 33 7.40 7.61 -2.97
CA MET A 33 7.91 6.47 -3.73
C MET A 33 9.30 6.00 -3.27
N ASP A 34 10.10 6.88 -2.68
CA ASP A 34 11.42 6.53 -2.13
C ASP A 34 11.31 5.66 -0.87
N GLY A 35 10.17 5.73 -0.17
CA GLY A 35 9.90 4.88 0.99
C GLY A 35 9.84 3.38 0.69
N TRP A 36 9.80 2.97 -0.58
CA TRP A 36 9.95 1.56 -0.97
C TRP A 36 11.39 1.04 -0.90
N GLY A 37 12.39 1.95 -0.94
CA GLY A 37 13.82 1.69 -0.71
C GLY A 37 14.32 0.30 -1.10
N PRO A 38 14.85 -0.46 -0.13
CA PRO A 38 15.43 -1.78 -0.39
C PRO A 38 14.48 -2.78 -1.06
N THR A 39 13.17 -2.70 -0.77
CA THR A 39 12.18 -3.60 -1.37
C THR A 39 12.05 -3.37 -2.87
N ALA A 40 12.01 -2.10 -3.30
CA ALA A 40 11.97 -1.78 -4.73
C ALA A 40 13.23 -2.28 -5.45
N GLU A 41 14.41 -2.06 -4.87
CA GLU A 41 15.67 -2.57 -5.41
C GLU A 41 15.70 -4.09 -5.54
N LEU A 42 15.24 -4.82 -4.52
CA LEU A 42 15.17 -6.28 -4.57
C LEU A 42 14.19 -6.79 -5.63
N LEU A 43 13.02 -6.15 -5.76
CA LEU A 43 12.01 -6.51 -6.75
C LEU A 43 12.45 -6.17 -8.17
N SER A 44 13.24 -5.10 -8.38
CA SER A 44 13.71 -4.69 -9.71
C SER A 44 14.67 -5.69 -10.35
N ARG A 45 15.21 -6.64 -9.57
CA ARG A 45 16.00 -7.76 -10.08
C ARG A 45 15.16 -8.77 -10.88
N TYR A 46 13.83 -8.72 -10.75
CA TYR A 46 12.91 -9.71 -11.31
C TYR A 46 11.77 -9.10 -12.12
N TYR A 47 11.45 -7.82 -11.88
CA TYR A 47 10.32 -7.12 -12.47
C TYR A 47 10.73 -5.74 -12.93
N ARG A 48 10.01 -5.20 -13.90
CA ARG A 48 10.03 -3.77 -14.17
C ARG A 48 9.20 -3.06 -13.11
N VAL A 49 9.85 -2.61 -12.05
CA VAL A 49 9.23 -1.93 -10.91
C VAL A 49 8.86 -0.50 -11.30
N ILE A 50 7.59 -0.15 -11.15
CA ILE A 50 7.05 1.19 -11.33
C ILE A 50 6.62 1.70 -9.96
N ARG A 51 7.11 2.84 -9.54
CA ARG A 51 6.72 3.49 -8.28
C ARG A 51 6.47 4.98 -8.52
N PHE A 52 5.57 5.55 -7.74
CA PHE A 52 5.13 6.92 -7.94
C PHE A 52 4.82 7.61 -6.61
N ASP A 53 4.89 8.93 -6.62
CA ASP A 53 4.43 9.77 -5.54
C ASP A 53 2.93 10.01 -5.69
N HIS A 54 2.16 9.78 -4.64
CA HIS A 54 0.76 10.19 -4.60
C HIS A 54 0.64 11.70 -4.73
N ARG A 55 -0.50 12.19 -5.22
CA ARG A 55 -0.79 13.64 -5.25
C ARG A 55 -0.52 14.30 -3.89
N GLY A 56 0.22 15.42 -3.92
CA GLY A 56 0.64 16.15 -2.73
C GLY A 56 1.80 15.56 -1.95
N ILE A 57 2.43 14.50 -2.45
CA ILE A 57 3.60 13.84 -1.87
C ILE A 57 4.80 14.04 -2.81
N GLY A 58 6.00 14.16 -2.24
CA GLY A 58 7.26 14.15 -2.96
C GLY A 58 7.30 15.18 -4.09
N HIS A 59 7.38 14.70 -5.32
CA HIS A 59 7.48 15.51 -6.54
C HIS A 59 6.14 15.65 -7.31
N SER A 60 5.07 15.01 -6.82
CA SER A 60 3.75 15.10 -7.44
C SER A 60 3.01 16.38 -7.11
N GLY A 61 2.27 16.90 -8.07
CA GLY A 61 1.33 17.98 -7.86
C GLY A 61 0.23 17.60 -6.85
N ARG A 62 -0.37 18.60 -6.19
CA ARG A 62 -1.42 18.34 -5.20
C ARG A 62 -2.83 18.43 -5.77
N GLY A 63 -3.01 19.21 -6.86
CA GLY A 63 -4.32 19.59 -7.37
C GLY A 63 -5.10 20.48 -6.39
N ASP A 64 -6.32 20.83 -6.78
CA ASP A 64 -7.20 21.74 -6.02
C ASP A 64 -8.31 20.99 -5.27
N ALA A 65 -8.30 19.64 -5.28
CA ALA A 65 -9.35 18.86 -4.66
C ALA A 65 -9.40 19.07 -3.14
N GLU A 66 -10.55 19.48 -2.64
CA GLU A 66 -10.79 19.59 -1.20
C GLU A 66 -10.66 18.24 -0.49
N ARG A 67 -10.99 17.15 -1.19
CA ARG A 67 -11.02 15.80 -0.65
C ARG A 67 -10.34 14.81 -1.56
N TYR A 68 -9.44 14.01 -0.98
CA TYR A 68 -8.92 12.79 -1.60
C TYR A 68 -9.76 11.60 -1.15
N THR A 69 -9.91 10.61 -2.03
CA THR A 69 -10.46 9.30 -1.70
C THR A 69 -9.51 8.22 -2.21
N THR A 70 -9.50 7.04 -1.59
CA THR A 70 -8.66 5.92 -2.06
C THR A 70 -9.06 5.47 -3.47
N ARG A 71 -10.34 5.59 -3.85
CA ARG A 71 -10.80 5.29 -5.21
C ARG A 71 -10.28 6.31 -6.25
N ARG A 72 -10.23 7.61 -5.89
CA ARG A 72 -9.58 8.61 -6.74
C ARG A 72 -8.08 8.35 -6.90
N LEU A 73 -7.41 7.97 -5.81
CA LEU A 73 -5.98 7.62 -5.85
C LEU A 73 -5.73 6.33 -6.67
N ALA A 74 -6.72 5.46 -6.81
CA ALA A 74 -6.65 4.32 -7.73
C ALA A 74 -6.68 4.76 -9.21
N ASN A 75 -7.47 5.78 -9.56
CA ASN A 75 -7.43 6.38 -10.89
C ASN A 75 -6.06 7.03 -11.19
N ASP A 76 -5.43 7.64 -10.19
CA ASP A 76 -4.06 8.15 -10.31
C ASP A 76 -3.06 7.02 -10.59
N ALA A 77 -3.18 5.90 -9.89
CA ALA A 77 -2.35 4.72 -10.11
C ALA A 77 -2.54 4.14 -11.53
N ALA A 78 -3.77 4.13 -12.05
CA ALA A 78 -4.07 3.75 -13.43
C ALA A 78 -3.45 4.70 -14.46
N ALA A 79 -3.48 6.02 -14.21
CA ALA A 79 -2.82 7.01 -15.06
C ALA A 79 -1.30 6.79 -15.10
N VAL A 80 -0.67 6.48 -13.97
CA VAL A 80 0.76 6.14 -13.90
C VAL A 80 1.07 4.89 -14.74
N LEU A 81 0.27 3.81 -14.62
CA LEU A 81 0.44 2.61 -15.46
C LEU A 81 0.37 2.96 -16.95
N SER A 82 -0.58 3.80 -17.35
CA SER A 82 -0.75 4.22 -18.75
C SER A 82 0.47 5.02 -19.24
N ALA A 83 0.93 5.99 -18.44
CA ALA A 83 2.13 6.78 -18.78
C ALA A 83 3.42 5.94 -18.82
N ALA A 84 3.48 4.87 -18.01
CA ALA A 84 4.59 3.93 -18.03
C ALA A 84 4.49 2.90 -19.17
N GLY A 85 3.47 2.97 -20.04
CA GLY A 85 3.27 2.01 -21.13
C GLY A 85 2.97 0.59 -20.63
N ALA A 86 2.34 0.46 -19.46
CA ALA A 86 1.96 -0.83 -18.88
C ALA A 86 0.45 -1.02 -18.99
N GLU A 87 0.00 -1.90 -19.90
CA GLU A 87 -1.41 -2.25 -20.04
C GLU A 87 -1.95 -2.94 -18.79
N SER A 88 -1.13 -3.78 -18.17
CA SER A 88 -1.44 -4.46 -16.91
C SER A 88 -0.16 -4.68 -16.09
N ALA A 89 -0.30 -4.82 -14.77
CA ALA A 89 0.83 -5.02 -13.86
C ALA A 89 0.47 -5.96 -12.70
N HIS A 90 1.50 -6.51 -12.05
CA HIS A 90 1.38 -6.95 -10.67
C HIS A 90 1.26 -5.71 -9.80
N VAL A 91 0.28 -5.64 -8.93
CA VAL A 91 0.04 -4.46 -8.08
C VAL A 91 0.37 -4.80 -6.64
N TYR A 92 1.32 -4.09 -6.06
CA TYR A 92 1.73 -4.25 -4.67
C TYR A 92 1.42 -2.98 -3.88
N GLY A 93 0.41 -3.04 -3.02
CA GLY A 93 -0.01 -1.93 -2.16
C GLY A 93 0.30 -2.19 -0.69
N HIS A 94 0.95 -1.22 -0.04
CA HIS A 94 1.20 -1.21 1.40
C HIS A 94 0.23 -0.27 2.10
N SER A 95 -0.43 -0.71 3.19
CA SER A 95 -1.30 0.13 4.03
C SER A 95 -2.39 0.84 3.20
N MET A 96 -2.43 2.18 3.16
CA MET A 96 -3.33 2.95 2.28
C MET A 96 -3.15 2.54 0.81
N GLY A 97 -1.94 2.23 0.37
CA GLY A 97 -1.67 1.72 -0.98
C GLY A 97 -2.38 0.39 -1.27
N GLY A 98 -2.55 -0.46 -0.28
CA GLY A 98 -3.38 -1.67 -0.39
C GLY A 98 -4.86 -1.35 -0.59
N ARG A 99 -5.39 -0.34 0.10
CA ARG A 99 -6.76 0.18 -0.09
C ARG A 99 -6.96 0.76 -1.49
N ILE A 100 -5.95 1.45 -2.00
CA ILE A 100 -5.93 1.96 -3.39
C ILE A 100 -5.88 0.80 -4.38
N GLY A 101 -5.03 -0.19 -4.16
CA GLY A 101 -4.92 -1.39 -4.99
C GLY A 101 -6.22 -2.20 -5.06
N GLN A 102 -7.02 -2.23 -3.98
CA GLN A 102 -8.35 -2.83 -3.99
C GLN A 102 -9.26 -2.13 -5.01
N TRP A 103 -9.36 -0.80 -4.99
CA TRP A 103 -10.16 -0.04 -5.95
C TRP A 103 -9.67 -0.21 -7.38
N LEU A 104 -8.36 -0.21 -7.59
CA LEU A 104 -7.80 -0.47 -8.92
C LEU A 104 -8.22 -1.85 -9.45
N ALA A 105 -8.19 -2.88 -8.60
CA ALA A 105 -8.59 -4.23 -8.97
C ALA A 105 -10.11 -4.41 -9.15
N ILE A 106 -10.92 -3.60 -8.47
CA ILE A 106 -12.40 -3.58 -8.61
C ILE A 106 -12.81 -2.84 -9.89
N ASP A 107 -12.29 -1.63 -10.08
CA ASP A 107 -12.72 -0.73 -11.16
C ASP A 107 -12.07 -1.07 -12.50
N GLU A 108 -10.84 -1.55 -12.51
CA GLU A 108 -10.06 -1.88 -13.71
C GLU A 108 -9.40 -3.28 -13.61
N PRO A 109 -10.19 -4.37 -13.45
CA PRO A 109 -9.67 -5.72 -13.20
C PRO A 109 -8.69 -6.21 -14.27
N GLN A 110 -8.83 -5.75 -15.53
CA GLN A 110 -7.94 -6.07 -16.64
C GLN A 110 -6.53 -5.47 -16.46
N ARG A 111 -6.36 -4.45 -15.61
CA ARG A 111 -5.08 -3.82 -15.32
C ARG A 111 -4.28 -4.54 -14.25
N VAL A 112 -4.91 -5.46 -13.50
CA VAL A 112 -4.29 -6.12 -12.33
C VAL A 112 -4.07 -7.60 -12.58
N ARG A 113 -2.84 -8.00 -12.87
CA ARG A 113 -2.46 -9.41 -13.07
C ARG A 113 -2.51 -10.21 -11.77
N THR A 114 -1.90 -9.68 -10.74
CA THR A 114 -1.99 -10.16 -9.36
C THR A 114 -2.03 -8.96 -8.41
N LEU A 115 -2.68 -9.12 -7.27
CA LEU A 115 -2.77 -8.10 -6.24
C LEU A 115 -2.03 -8.56 -4.99
N ILE A 116 -1.10 -7.75 -4.49
CA ILE A 116 -0.40 -7.97 -3.23
C ILE A 116 -0.84 -6.88 -2.25
N LEU A 117 -1.45 -7.30 -1.16
CA LEU A 117 -2.00 -6.45 -0.11
C LEU A 117 -1.18 -6.64 1.17
N ALA A 118 -0.36 -5.65 1.54
CA ALA A 118 0.45 -5.70 2.76
C ALA A 118 -0.06 -4.72 3.82
N ALA A 119 -0.23 -5.19 5.07
CA ALA A 119 -0.58 -4.39 6.24
C ALA A 119 -1.80 -3.47 5.99
N THR A 120 -2.88 -4.00 5.43
CA THR A 120 -4.05 -3.22 4.98
C THR A 120 -5.38 -3.85 5.40
N SER A 121 -6.48 -3.13 5.14
CA SER A 121 -7.86 -3.55 5.44
C SER A 121 -8.80 -3.15 4.32
N GLY A 122 -10.03 -3.68 4.32
CA GLY A 122 -11.10 -3.26 3.43
C GLY A 122 -11.79 -1.96 3.86
N GLY A 123 -11.35 -1.35 4.97
CA GLY A 123 -11.94 -0.16 5.54
C GLY A 123 -12.47 -0.39 6.96
N ARG A 124 -13.24 0.58 7.44
CA ARG A 124 -13.96 0.45 8.71
C ARG A 124 -15.23 -0.38 8.49
N MET A 125 -15.45 -1.38 9.33
CA MET A 125 -16.71 -2.12 9.31
C MET A 125 -17.86 -1.22 9.82
N PRO A 126 -19.07 -1.35 9.23
CA PRO A 126 -20.26 -0.74 9.80
C PRO A 126 -20.50 -1.21 11.25
N ASP A 127 -20.98 -0.32 12.12
CA ASP A 127 -21.23 -0.60 13.54
C ASP A 127 -22.23 -1.76 13.79
N SER A 128 -22.98 -2.16 12.75
CA SER A 128 -23.91 -3.30 12.79
C SER A 128 -23.24 -4.68 12.76
N ALA A 129 -21.96 -4.75 12.51
CA ALA A 129 -21.18 -5.99 12.42
C ALA A 129 -20.32 -6.25 13.66
N ALA A 130 -20.86 -6.03 14.85
CA ALA A 130 -20.21 -6.32 16.13
C ALA A 130 -20.12 -7.84 16.42
N GLU A 131 -19.58 -8.60 15.44
CA GLU A 131 -19.24 -10.00 15.63
C GLU A 131 -17.78 -10.10 16.14
N PRO A 132 -17.39 -11.18 16.82
CA PRO A 132 -16.02 -11.37 17.33
C PRO A 132 -14.92 -11.23 16.26
N ASP A 133 -15.27 -11.41 14.99
CA ASP A 133 -14.37 -11.32 13.83
C ASP A 133 -14.49 -9.99 13.07
N SER A 134 -15.06 -8.94 13.66
CA SER A 134 -15.18 -7.62 13.03
C SER A 134 -13.81 -6.98 12.78
N ALA A 135 -13.71 -6.12 11.75
CA ALA A 135 -12.50 -5.37 11.45
C ALA A 135 -12.02 -4.59 12.68
N ALA A 136 -10.80 -4.88 13.10
CA ALA A 136 -10.24 -4.27 14.30
C ALA A 136 -9.75 -2.86 13.98
N GLU A 137 -10.14 -1.90 14.82
CA GLU A 137 -9.61 -0.55 14.81
C GLU A 137 -8.14 -0.56 15.31
N PRO A 138 -7.32 0.42 14.89
CA PRO A 138 -6.00 0.63 15.45
C PRO A 138 -6.06 0.76 16.98
N ASP A 139 -5.04 0.26 17.66
CA ASP A 139 -4.92 0.53 19.08
C ASP A 139 -4.79 2.07 19.30
N LYS A 140 -5.38 2.56 20.38
CA LYS A 140 -5.46 4.00 20.65
C LYS A 140 -4.06 4.65 20.66
N ALA A 141 -3.07 4.03 21.28
CA ALA A 141 -1.72 4.58 21.37
C ALA A 141 -1.03 4.60 20.00
N ALA A 142 -1.29 3.59 19.15
CA ALA A 142 -0.79 3.54 17.77
C ALA A 142 -1.44 4.64 16.91
N LEU A 143 -2.75 4.85 17.05
CA LEU A 143 -3.46 5.93 16.35
C LEU A 143 -2.97 7.31 16.80
N ASP A 144 -2.79 7.53 18.10
CA ASP A 144 -2.25 8.78 18.65
C ASP A 144 -0.83 9.06 18.15
N ALA A 145 0.02 8.02 18.03
CA ALA A 145 1.35 8.14 17.42
C ALA A 145 1.27 8.55 15.94
N LEU A 146 0.39 7.91 15.17
CA LEU A 146 0.20 8.22 13.76
C LEU A 146 -0.29 9.66 13.54
N VAL A 147 -1.22 10.14 14.35
CA VAL A 147 -1.78 11.50 14.27
C VAL A 147 -0.76 12.54 14.72
N SER A 148 0.03 12.28 15.77
CA SER A 148 1.07 13.20 16.24
C SER A 148 2.25 13.32 15.27
N GLY A 149 2.55 12.27 14.50
CA GLY A 149 3.73 12.22 13.65
C GLY A 149 5.05 12.12 14.43
N ASP A 150 4.99 11.75 15.71
CA ASP A 150 6.16 11.55 16.56
C ASP A 150 6.90 10.27 16.13
N LEU A 151 8.06 10.45 15.49
CA LEU A 151 8.86 9.36 14.93
C LEU A 151 9.33 8.35 16.00
N ALA A 152 9.64 8.79 17.21
CA ALA A 152 10.06 7.90 18.28
C ALA A 152 8.93 6.93 18.71
N ARG A 153 7.68 7.34 18.51
CA ARG A 153 6.48 6.52 18.77
C ARG A 153 6.05 5.71 17.55
N LEU A 154 6.30 6.21 16.34
CA LEU A 154 5.91 5.57 15.08
C LEU A 154 6.86 4.43 14.70
N GLU A 155 8.17 4.65 14.76
CA GLU A 155 9.17 3.69 14.30
C GLU A 155 8.94 2.28 14.88
N PRO A 156 8.72 2.09 16.20
CA PRO A 156 8.48 0.77 16.77
C PRO A 156 7.15 0.11 16.36
N LEU A 157 6.21 0.88 15.80
CA LEU A 157 4.96 0.33 15.25
C LEU A 157 5.16 -0.22 13.83
N PHE A 158 6.15 0.30 13.12
CA PHE A 158 6.46 -0.09 11.75
C PHE A 158 7.51 -1.19 11.70
N PHE A 159 8.65 -1.00 12.37
CA PHE A 159 9.84 -1.79 12.15
C PHE A 159 10.35 -2.49 13.41
N ASP A 160 11.00 -3.62 13.20
CA ASP A 160 11.85 -4.22 14.23
C ASP A 160 12.96 -3.25 14.64
N SER A 161 13.18 -3.11 15.94
CA SER A 161 14.11 -2.12 16.48
C SER A 161 15.59 -2.40 16.11
N GLU A 162 15.98 -3.66 15.92
CA GLU A 162 17.32 -4.01 15.48
C GLU A 162 17.49 -3.69 14.00
N TRP A 163 16.48 -4.03 13.19
CA TRP A 163 16.47 -3.68 11.78
C TRP A 163 16.54 -2.16 11.59
N ALA A 164 15.72 -1.38 12.29
CA ALA A 164 15.69 0.08 12.19
C ALA A 164 17.06 0.69 12.50
N ARG A 165 17.73 0.24 13.58
CA ARG A 165 19.09 0.70 13.93
C ARG A 165 20.14 0.36 12.89
N ASN A 166 20.01 -0.77 12.21
CA ASN A 166 20.95 -1.22 11.18
C ASN A 166 20.64 -0.64 9.79
N ASN A 167 19.45 0.00 9.61
CA ASN A 167 18.97 0.54 8.33
C ASN A 167 18.48 1.99 8.48
N LEU A 168 19.26 2.84 9.13
CA LEU A 168 18.88 4.23 9.45
C LEU A 168 18.48 5.05 8.23
N GLU A 169 19.17 4.89 7.10
CA GLU A 169 18.86 5.62 5.88
C GLU A 169 17.48 5.20 5.32
N ALA A 170 17.19 3.91 5.27
CA ALA A 170 15.90 3.39 4.81
C ALA A 170 14.76 3.84 5.73
N THR A 171 14.97 3.76 7.04
CA THR A 171 14.01 4.21 8.07
C THR A 171 13.72 5.71 7.93
N HIS A 172 14.78 6.53 7.83
CA HIS A 172 14.63 7.96 7.65
C HIS A 172 13.92 8.31 6.33
N THR A 173 14.28 7.67 5.23
CA THR A 173 13.65 7.89 3.92
C THR A 173 12.18 7.53 3.94
N PHE A 174 11.82 6.43 4.61
CA PHE A 174 10.43 6.00 4.75
C PHE A 174 9.55 7.06 5.42
N PHE A 175 10.01 7.67 6.50
CA PHE A 175 9.25 8.68 7.24
C PHE A 175 9.37 10.09 6.66
N ASN A 176 10.37 10.36 5.79
CA ASN A 176 10.60 11.68 5.19
C ASN A 176 9.95 11.82 3.81
N SER A 177 8.64 11.89 3.77
CA SER A 177 7.84 11.95 2.52
C SER A 177 7.82 13.32 1.82
N ARG A 178 8.45 14.35 2.36
CA ARG A 178 8.33 15.75 1.89
C ARG A 178 6.87 16.23 1.73
N ALA A 179 5.94 15.61 2.45
CA ALA A 179 4.53 15.94 2.39
C ALA A 179 4.20 17.14 3.27
N SER A 180 3.41 18.09 2.75
CA SER A 180 2.86 19.18 3.55
C SER A 180 1.83 18.65 4.57
N ALA A 181 1.60 19.40 5.66
CA ALA A 181 0.55 19.07 6.63
C ALA A 181 -0.84 18.97 5.96
N TRP A 182 -1.07 19.81 4.95
CA TRP A 182 -2.29 19.79 4.13
C TRP A 182 -2.49 18.44 3.40
N ALA A 183 -1.44 17.94 2.75
CA ALA A 183 -1.48 16.65 2.04
C ALA A 183 -1.61 15.47 3.02
N LYS A 184 -0.85 15.49 4.13
CA LYS A 184 -0.93 14.46 5.17
C LYS A 184 -2.34 14.32 5.73
N ALA A 185 -3.03 15.45 6.02
CA ALA A 185 -4.40 15.43 6.52
C ALA A 185 -5.39 14.81 5.52
N ARG A 186 -5.22 15.09 4.21
CA ARG A 186 -6.07 14.51 3.16
C ARG A 186 -5.84 13.03 2.96
N HIS A 187 -4.60 12.59 2.97
CA HIS A 187 -4.25 11.16 2.92
C HIS A 187 -4.80 10.42 4.15
N PHE A 188 -4.65 11.00 5.35
CA PHE A 188 -5.21 10.44 6.56
C PHE A 188 -6.73 10.27 6.46
N ARG A 189 -7.43 11.33 6.00
CA ARG A 189 -8.87 11.28 5.81
C ARG A 189 -9.26 10.25 4.76
N ALA A 190 -8.63 10.23 3.59
CA ALA A 190 -8.89 9.26 2.53
C ALA A 190 -8.71 7.82 3.02
N SER A 191 -7.67 7.59 3.82
CA SER A 191 -7.39 6.30 4.42
C SER A 191 -8.46 5.90 5.44
N ARG A 192 -8.90 6.82 6.32
CA ARG A 192 -9.93 6.57 7.36
C ARG A 192 -11.34 6.37 6.79
N GLU A 193 -11.64 7.03 5.67
CA GLU A 193 -12.95 6.96 5.00
C GLU A 193 -13.01 5.86 3.93
N HIS A 194 -11.94 5.08 3.77
CA HIS A 194 -11.97 3.92 2.87
C HIS A 194 -13.00 2.90 3.35
N ASP A 195 -13.82 2.44 2.42
CA ASP A 195 -14.78 1.36 2.62
C ASP A 195 -14.99 0.63 1.30
N ALA A 196 -14.44 -0.57 1.19
CA ALA A 196 -14.58 -1.43 0.04
C ALA A 196 -15.20 -2.79 0.37
N TRP A 197 -15.64 -3.02 1.62
CA TRP A 197 -16.05 -4.34 2.09
C TRP A 197 -17.11 -5.00 1.21
N SER A 198 -18.15 -4.26 0.81
CA SER A 198 -19.21 -4.78 -0.06
C SER A 198 -18.78 -5.11 -1.48
N GLU A 199 -17.66 -4.54 -1.93
CA GLU A 199 -17.16 -4.65 -3.30
C GLU A 199 -15.94 -5.58 -3.45
N LEU A 200 -15.32 -6.02 -2.32
CA LEU A 200 -14.13 -6.89 -2.35
C LEU A 200 -14.36 -8.21 -3.11
N GLY A 201 -15.59 -8.72 -3.12
CA GLY A 201 -15.95 -9.93 -3.88
C GLY A 201 -15.81 -9.78 -5.40
N ALA A 202 -15.77 -8.54 -5.92
CA ALA A 202 -15.52 -8.24 -7.33
C ALA A 202 -14.04 -8.38 -7.74
N ILE A 203 -13.12 -8.49 -6.80
CA ILE A 203 -11.70 -8.68 -7.09
C ILE A 203 -11.47 -10.08 -7.68
N THR A 204 -11.20 -10.13 -8.97
CA THR A 204 -10.93 -11.38 -9.71
C THR A 204 -9.45 -11.73 -9.77
N ALA A 205 -8.57 -10.74 -9.58
CA ALA A 205 -7.13 -10.93 -9.58
C ALA A 205 -6.69 -11.90 -8.45
N PRO A 206 -5.80 -12.86 -8.74
CA PRO A 206 -5.17 -13.65 -7.67
C PRO A 206 -4.51 -12.72 -6.65
N THR A 207 -4.84 -12.88 -5.37
CA THR A 207 -4.45 -11.94 -4.33
C THR A 207 -3.57 -12.61 -3.27
N LEU A 208 -2.43 -12.00 -2.97
CA LEU A 208 -1.58 -12.33 -1.83
C LEU A 208 -1.79 -11.28 -0.74
N ILE A 209 -2.16 -11.72 0.47
CA ILE A 209 -2.26 -10.87 1.64
C ILE A 209 -1.07 -11.16 2.54
N LEU A 210 -0.26 -10.14 2.84
CA LEU A 210 0.89 -10.20 3.74
C LEU A 210 0.58 -9.36 4.98
N HIS A 211 0.63 -9.96 6.18
CA HIS A 211 0.23 -9.23 7.37
C HIS A 211 1.06 -9.62 8.60
N GLY A 212 1.57 -8.61 9.29
CA GLY A 212 2.30 -8.78 10.54
C GLY A 212 1.38 -9.15 11.70
N THR A 213 1.80 -10.11 12.55
CA THR A 213 1.00 -10.50 13.72
C THR A 213 0.98 -9.43 14.81
N GLU A 214 1.97 -8.51 14.80
CA GLU A 214 2.12 -7.43 15.76
C GLU A 214 1.73 -6.05 15.18
N ASP A 215 1.05 -6.05 14.02
CA ASP A 215 0.56 -4.81 13.42
C ASP A 215 -0.54 -4.17 14.27
N ARG A 216 -0.22 -3.07 14.95
CA ARG A 216 -1.12 -2.31 15.82
C ARG A 216 -1.82 -1.16 15.10
N LEU A 217 -1.36 -0.80 13.89
CA LEU A 217 -1.98 0.23 13.05
C LEU A 217 -3.10 -0.36 12.18
N THR A 218 -2.92 -1.59 11.72
CA THR A 218 -3.95 -2.36 11.03
C THR A 218 -3.93 -3.77 11.62
N PRO A 219 -4.69 -4.04 12.70
CA PRO A 219 -4.62 -5.33 13.39
C PRO A 219 -4.96 -6.54 12.50
N LEU A 220 -4.35 -7.69 12.81
CA LEU A 220 -4.45 -8.94 12.04
C LEU A 220 -5.88 -9.39 11.67
N PRO A 221 -6.94 -9.19 12.48
CA PRO A 221 -8.30 -9.53 12.08
C PRO A 221 -8.73 -8.92 10.74
N ASN A 222 -8.23 -7.72 10.38
CA ASN A 222 -8.49 -7.10 9.09
C ASN A 222 -8.00 -7.96 7.90
N ALA A 223 -6.85 -8.61 8.04
CA ALA A 223 -6.33 -9.51 7.01
C ALA A 223 -7.12 -10.82 6.90
N LEU A 224 -7.63 -11.32 8.01
CA LEU A 224 -8.51 -12.50 8.04
C LEU A 224 -9.81 -12.19 7.28
N LEU A 225 -10.39 -11.03 7.51
CA LEU A 225 -11.59 -10.57 6.79
C LEU A 225 -11.32 -10.37 5.29
N LEU A 226 -10.23 -9.71 4.91
CA LEU A 226 -9.83 -9.61 3.50
C LEU A 226 -9.73 -10.99 2.85
N ARG A 227 -9.13 -11.96 3.55
CA ARG A 227 -9.03 -13.35 3.08
C ARG A 227 -10.41 -14.00 2.90
N GLY A 228 -11.37 -13.67 3.75
CA GLY A 228 -12.75 -14.17 3.66
C GLY A 228 -13.56 -13.54 2.51
N HIS A 229 -13.31 -12.27 2.19
CA HIS A 229 -14.06 -11.54 1.17
C HIS A 229 -13.49 -11.64 -0.24
N ILE A 230 -12.18 -11.91 -0.40
CA ILE A 230 -11.53 -12.03 -1.71
C ILE A 230 -11.34 -13.51 -2.03
N ALA A 231 -12.18 -14.03 -2.92
CA ALA A 231 -12.25 -15.48 -3.19
C ALA A 231 -10.92 -16.12 -3.62
N ARG A 232 -10.12 -15.42 -4.45
CA ARG A 232 -8.84 -15.93 -4.98
C ARG A 232 -7.64 -15.42 -4.17
N SER A 233 -7.76 -15.37 -2.84
CA SER A 233 -6.69 -14.86 -1.98
C SER A 233 -5.98 -15.93 -1.15
N VAL A 234 -4.74 -15.64 -0.80
CA VAL A 234 -3.91 -16.41 0.13
C VAL A 234 -3.37 -15.45 1.19
N LEU A 235 -3.45 -15.82 2.46
CA LEU A 235 -2.91 -15.03 3.58
C LEU A 235 -1.60 -15.65 4.08
N VAL A 236 -0.56 -14.84 4.14
CA VAL A 236 0.68 -15.11 4.86
C VAL A 236 0.70 -14.22 6.11
N ARG A 237 0.62 -14.86 7.27
CA ARG A 237 0.82 -14.18 8.56
C ARG A 237 2.31 -14.19 8.88
N VAL A 238 2.86 -13.00 9.16
CA VAL A 238 4.28 -12.80 9.41
C VAL A 238 4.50 -12.66 10.91
N PRO A 239 5.00 -13.71 11.60
CA PRO A 239 5.16 -13.68 13.06
C PRO A 239 6.10 -12.56 13.51
N GLY A 240 5.69 -11.81 14.53
CA GLY A 240 6.47 -10.72 15.12
C GLY A 240 6.58 -9.45 14.28
N ALA A 241 6.16 -9.45 13.02
CA ALA A 241 6.26 -8.27 12.18
C ALA A 241 5.21 -7.21 12.54
N GLY A 242 5.62 -5.93 12.47
CA GLY A 242 4.77 -4.76 12.60
C GLY A 242 4.19 -4.29 11.27
N HIS A 243 3.80 -3.00 11.22
CA HIS A 243 3.16 -2.40 10.05
C HIS A 243 4.10 -2.27 8.83
N GLY A 244 5.41 -2.17 9.04
CA GLY A 244 6.43 -1.96 8.01
C GLY A 244 7.03 -3.23 7.40
N LEU A 245 6.39 -4.38 7.58
CA LEU A 245 6.86 -5.72 7.15
C LEU A 245 7.39 -5.79 5.71
N HIS A 246 6.99 -4.88 4.86
CA HIS A 246 7.43 -4.81 3.46
C HIS A 246 8.90 -4.38 3.31
N LEU A 247 9.46 -3.73 4.32
CA LEU A 247 10.87 -3.31 4.37
C LEU A 247 11.73 -4.21 5.27
N ASP A 248 11.27 -4.47 6.49
CA ASP A 248 12.09 -5.11 7.52
C ASP A 248 12.03 -6.64 7.52
N HIS A 249 11.07 -7.26 6.81
CA HIS A 249 10.97 -8.70 6.78
C HIS A 249 11.59 -9.31 5.52
N PRO A 250 12.68 -10.11 5.65
CA PRO A 250 13.45 -10.61 4.51
C PRO A 250 12.68 -11.56 3.59
N GLY A 251 11.66 -12.24 4.10
CA GLY A 251 10.84 -13.19 3.33
C GLY A 251 9.84 -12.56 2.36
N THR A 252 9.55 -11.26 2.50
CA THR A 252 8.46 -10.60 1.76
C THR A 252 8.61 -10.73 0.26
N VAL A 253 9.78 -10.41 -0.28
CA VAL A 253 10.05 -10.47 -1.72
C VAL A 253 9.95 -11.90 -2.25
N GLU A 254 10.46 -12.88 -1.51
CA GLU A 254 10.42 -14.29 -1.94
C GLU A 254 8.99 -14.84 -1.95
N TRP A 255 8.15 -14.52 -0.96
CA TRP A 255 6.74 -14.91 -0.99
C TRP A 255 5.99 -14.31 -2.18
N ILE A 256 6.25 -13.04 -2.52
CA ILE A 256 5.68 -12.38 -3.69
C ILE A 256 6.10 -13.13 -4.96
N ARG A 257 7.39 -13.41 -5.13
CA ARG A 257 7.92 -14.12 -6.30
C ARG A 257 7.30 -15.50 -6.46
N GLN A 258 7.28 -16.29 -5.38
CA GLN A 258 6.68 -17.63 -5.39
C GLN A 258 5.18 -17.58 -5.69
N PHE A 259 4.48 -16.57 -5.16
CA PHE A 259 3.05 -16.39 -5.44
C PHE A 259 2.80 -16.09 -6.90
N ILE A 260 3.55 -15.18 -7.51
CA ILE A 260 3.42 -14.81 -8.93
C ILE A 260 3.78 -16.00 -9.82
N ALA A 261 4.93 -16.65 -9.59
CA ALA A 261 5.41 -17.78 -10.41
C ALA A 261 4.39 -18.94 -10.49
N ARG A 262 3.66 -19.22 -9.40
CA ARG A 262 2.61 -20.27 -9.38
C ARG A 262 1.36 -19.91 -10.21
N ARG A 263 1.28 -18.72 -10.78
CA ARG A 263 0.10 -18.21 -11.50
C ARG A 263 0.39 -17.80 -12.96
N SER A 264 1.68 -17.78 -13.30
CA SER A 264 2.15 -17.53 -14.68
C SER A 264 2.32 -18.82 -15.49
N GLY A 265 2.04 -19.99 -14.93
CA GLY A 265 1.96 -21.30 -15.56
C GLY A 265 0.52 -21.77 -15.57
#